data_53a87528e0cb6032f1794f99833ce035
#
_entry.id   53a87528e0cb6032f1794f99833ce035
#
_cell.length_a   1.000
_cell.length_b   1.000
_cell.length_c   1.000
_cell.angle_alpha   90.00
_cell.angle_beta   90.00
_cell.angle_gamma   90.00
#
_symmetry.space_group_name_H-M   'P 1'
#
loop_
_entity.id
_entity.type
_entity.pdbx_description
1 polymer ?
#
loop_
_entity_poly.entity_id
_entity_poly.type
_entity_poly.pdbx_seq_one_letter_code
_entity_poly.pdbx_strand_id
1 'polypeptide(L)'
;MGSEMCIRDRMYIDNVECDDSCLVGECGKGFLQLMQNFEIERLLICAQALGLAEAAMEDAAKYAAQRVQFNQPIYKFQQIQQMLTDMEIKIVNMQNLLYKCAWEHDNNISIRLDSALAKRYICKSATEVCSDAMQIFGGIGYTTETRASRCWQDSRGWQFAGGTNEVMVHIAGRQIIKKYNK
;
A
#
# COMPACT_ATOMS: atom_id res chain seq x y z
N MET A 1 12.47 -13.85 -10.41
CA MET A 1 13.05 -12.52 -10.62
C MET A 1 12.69 -11.71 -9.41
N GLY A 2 13.67 -11.32 -8.60
CA GLY A 2 13.43 -10.34 -7.56
C GLY A 2 12.82 -9.09 -8.19
N SER A 3 11.86 -8.47 -7.53
CA SER A 3 11.25 -7.25 -8.02
C SER A 3 12.33 -6.19 -8.19
N GLU A 4 12.73 -5.93 -9.44
CA GLU A 4 13.67 -4.86 -9.77
C GLU A 4 13.12 -3.49 -9.36
N MET A 5 11.80 -3.37 -9.15
CA MET A 5 11.16 -2.18 -8.61
C MET A 5 11.52 -1.92 -7.14
N CYS A 6 12.08 -2.90 -6.44
CA CYS A 6 12.54 -2.77 -5.06
C CYS A 6 14.07 -2.77 -4.95
N ILE A 7 14.80 -2.55 -6.03
CA ILE A 7 16.24 -2.35 -5.96
C ILE A 7 16.49 -1.13 -5.08
N ARG A 8 17.00 -1.41 -3.89
CA ARG A 8 17.36 -0.40 -2.89
C ARG A 8 18.86 -0.32 -2.85
N ASP A 9 19.42 -0.03 -4.02
CA ASP A 9 20.84 0.01 -4.22
C ASP A 9 21.43 1.32 -3.70
N ARG A 10 22.71 1.27 -3.52
CA ARG A 10 23.51 2.43 -3.17
C ARG A 10 24.02 3.07 -4.45
N MET A 11 23.72 4.35 -4.66
CA MET A 11 24.33 5.14 -5.71
C MET A 11 25.64 5.75 -5.20
N TYR A 12 26.68 5.64 -6.01
CA TYR A 12 27.95 6.30 -5.79
C TYR A 12 28.00 7.51 -6.69
N ILE A 13 28.12 8.70 -6.09
CA ILE A 13 28.24 9.98 -6.78
C ILE A 13 29.58 10.57 -6.36
N ASP A 14 30.51 10.66 -7.30
CA ASP A 14 31.87 11.14 -7.05
C ASP A 14 32.28 12.17 -8.10
N ASN A 15 32.74 13.33 -7.64
CA ASN A 15 33.24 14.43 -8.47
C ASN A 15 32.31 14.86 -9.61
N VAL A 16 30.99 14.83 -9.40
CA VAL A 16 30.01 15.35 -10.39
C VAL A 16 29.93 16.87 -10.24
N GLU A 17 30.36 17.58 -11.24
CA GLU A 17 30.23 19.03 -11.30
C GLU A 17 28.82 19.42 -11.74
N CYS A 18 28.18 20.31 -10.99
CA CYS A 18 26.85 20.84 -11.27
C CYS A 18 26.90 22.36 -11.15
N ASP A 19 26.25 23.05 -12.06
CA ASP A 19 26.07 24.51 -11.99
C ASP A 19 24.76 24.88 -11.26
N ASP A 20 24.52 26.16 -11.04
CA ASP A 20 23.35 26.66 -10.33
C ASP A 20 22.02 26.31 -11.00
N SER A 21 22.02 25.99 -12.31
CA SER A 21 20.82 25.58 -13.04
C SER A 21 20.33 24.19 -12.62
N CYS A 22 21.17 23.38 -12.00
CA CYS A 22 20.85 22.07 -11.47
C CYS A 22 20.18 22.16 -10.08
N LEU A 23 20.13 23.34 -9.45
CA LEU A 23 19.52 23.52 -8.14
C LEU A 23 18.00 23.34 -8.22
N VAL A 24 17.47 22.36 -7.49
CA VAL A 24 16.03 22.15 -7.34
C VAL A 24 15.52 22.92 -6.12
N GLY A 25 14.74 23.99 -6.38
CA GLY A 25 14.16 24.83 -5.34
C GLY A 25 15.13 25.85 -4.75
N GLU A 26 15.16 26.01 -3.44
CA GLU A 26 15.96 27.01 -2.75
C GLU A 26 17.12 26.40 -1.95
N CYS A 27 18.26 27.06 -1.95
CA CYS A 27 19.42 26.64 -1.16
C CYS A 27 19.06 26.56 0.34
N GLY A 28 19.45 25.46 0.97
CA GLY A 28 19.16 25.18 2.39
C GLY A 28 17.75 24.65 2.69
N LYS A 29 16.84 24.55 1.69
CA LYS A 29 15.46 24.08 1.90
C LYS A 29 15.19 22.65 1.40
N GLY A 30 16.19 21.92 0.94
CA GLY A 30 16.03 20.58 0.35
C GLY A 30 15.32 19.59 1.27
N PHE A 31 15.58 19.62 2.57
CA PHE A 31 14.87 18.75 3.53
C PHE A 31 13.36 19.04 3.60
N LEU A 32 12.96 20.31 3.58
CA LEU A 32 11.54 20.68 3.60
C LEU A 32 10.82 20.25 2.33
N GLN A 33 11.46 20.43 1.17
CA GLN A 33 10.94 19.99 -0.12
C GLN A 33 10.77 18.48 -0.17
N LEU A 34 11.76 17.73 0.33
CA LEU A 34 11.67 16.27 0.42
C LEU A 34 10.50 15.83 1.30
N MET A 35 10.28 16.49 2.44
CA MET A 35 9.17 16.17 3.34
C MET A 35 7.80 16.44 2.69
N GLN A 36 7.65 17.51 1.91
CA GLN A 36 6.44 17.81 1.16
C GLN A 36 6.18 16.76 0.08
N ASN A 37 7.22 16.37 -0.67
CA ASN A 37 7.11 15.34 -1.69
C ASN A 37 6.67 13.98 -1.11
N PHE A 38 7.14 13.64 0.09
CA PHE A 38 6.74 12.39 0.76
C PHE A 38 5.24 12.29 1.09
N GLU A 39 4.53 13.41 1.22
CA GLU A 39 3.08 13.36 1.44
C GLU A 39 2.34 12.82 0.21
N ILE A 40 2.77 13.23 -0.99
CA ILE A 40 2.24 12.74 -2.27
C ILE A 40 2.73 11.31 -2.55
N GLU A 41 4.02 11.03 -2.33
CA GLU A 41 4.58 9.69 -2.52
C GLU A 41 3.84 8.63 -1.71
N ARG A 42 3.41 8.96 -0.49
CA ARG A 42 2.59 8.05 0.33
C ARG A 42 1.27 7.70 -0.32
N LEU A 43 0.61 8.66 -1.00
CA LEU A 43 -0.64 8.37 -1.75
C LEU A 43 -0.38 7.47 -2.94
N LEU A 44 0.72 7.65 -3.67
CA LEU A 44 1.11 6.75 -4.75
C LEU A 44 1.36 5.32 -4.25
N ILE A 45 2.03 5.18 -3.11
CA ILE A 45 2.22 3.88 -2.45
C ILE A 45 0.89 3.26 -2.04
N CYS A 46 -0.03 4.06 -1.50
CA CYS A 46 -1.38 3.61 -1.15
C CYS A 46 -2.14 3.10 -2.38
N ALA A 47 -2.05 3.80 -3.50
CA ALA A 47 -2.70 3.40 -4.75
C ALA A 47 -2.13 2.06 -5.28
N GLN A 48 -0.81 1.89 -5.22
CA GLN A 48 -0.16 0.65 -5.63
C GLN A 48 -0.54 -0.52 -4.70
N ALA A 49 -0.57 -0.29 -3.39
CA ALA A 49 -0.98 -1.31 -2.42
C ALA A 49 -2.45 -1.72 -2.59
N LEU A 50 -3.34 -0.76 -2.85
CA LEU A 50 -4.75 -1.01 -3.16
C LEU A 50 -4.90 -1.84 -4.43
N GLY A 51 -4.21 -1.47 -5.51
CA GLY A 51 -4.25 -2.23 -6.78
C GLY A 51 -3.78 -3.67 -6.64
N LEU A 52 -2.77 -3.95 -5.79
CA LEU A 52 -2.36 -5.32 -5.47
C LEU A 52 -3.46 -6.09 -4.73
N ALA A 53 -4.12 -5.45 -3.77
CA ALA A 53 -5.21 -6.06 -3.00
C ALA A 53 -6.42 -6.37 -3.89
N GLU A 54 -6.83 -5.45 -4.75
CA GLU A 54 -7.92 -5.63 -5.71
C GLU A 54 -7.62 -6.79 -6.67
N ALA A 55 -6.40 -6.83 -7.21
CA ALA A 55 -5.97 -7.92 -8.10
C ALA A 55 -5.95 -9.28 -7.40
N ALA A 56 -5.49 -9.33 -6.15
CA ALA A 56 -5.48 -10.57 -5.36
C ALA A 56 -6.91 -11.03 -5.01
N MET A 57 -7.80 -10.10 -4.67
CA MET A 57 -9.22 -10.38 -4.42
C MET A 57 -9.92 -10.93 -5.64
N GLU A 58 -9.73 -10.30 -6.81
CA GLU A 58 -10.33 -10.74 -8.07
C GLU A 58 -9.92 -12.17 -8.42
N ASP A 59 -8.62 -12.48 -8.30
CA ASP A 59 -8.11 -13.82 -8.56
C ASP A 59 -8.66 -14.85 -7.57
N ALA A 60 -8.68 -14.52 -6.28
CA ALA A 60 -9.20 -15.41 -5.24
C ALA A 60 -10.70 -15.70 -5.43
N ALA A 61 -11.51 -14.69 -5.78
CA ALA A 61 -12.92 -14.85 -6.06
C ALA A 61 -13.17 -15.76 -7.28
N LYS A 62 -12.42 -15.53 -8.38
CA LYS A 62 -12.49 -16.39 -9.59
C LYS A 62 -12.09 -17.84 -9.26
N TYR A 63 -11.01 -18.02 -8.52
CA TYR A 63 -10.57 -19.35 -8.12
C TYR A 63 -11.60 -20.05 -7.23
N ALA A 64 -12.16 -19.34 -6.24
CA ALA A 64 -13.18 -19.88 -5.34
C ALA A 64 -14.45 -20.34 -6.08
N ALA A 65 -14.80 -19.65 -7.19
CA ALA A 65 -15.93 -20.03 -8.04
C ALA A 65 -15.67 -21.28 -8.90
N GLN A 66 -14.41 -21.53 -9.26
CA GLN A 66 -14.02 -22.64 -10.15
C GLN A 66 -13.55 -23.89 -9.41
N ARG A 67 -12.89 -23.72 -8.26
CA ARG A 67 -12.35 -24.82 -7.48
C ARG A 67 -13.45 -25.61 -6.81
N VAL A 68 -13.52 -26.89 -7.11
CA VAL A 68 -14.52 -27.83 -6.54
C VAL A 68 -13.86 -28.68 -5.46
N GLN A 69 -14.48 -28.75 -4.29
CA GLN A 69 -14.18 -29.70 -3.21
C GLN A 69 -15.50 -30.15 -2.59
N PHE A 70 -15.57 -31.41 -2.13
CA PHE A 70 -16.77 -32.01 -1.55
C PHE A 70 -18.00 -31.81 -2.47
N ASN A 71 -17.81 -32.02 -3.78
CA ASN A 71 -18.83 -31.89 -4.83
C ASN A 71 -19.48 -30.52 -5.00
N GLN A 72 -18.82 -29.44 -4.57
CA GLN A 72 -19.31 -28.08 -4.77
C GLN A 72 -18.16 -27.07 -4.89
N PRO A 73 -18.36 -25.92 -5.57
CA PRO A 73 -17.39 -24.84 -5.58
C PRO A 73 -17.10 -24.34 -4.18
N ILE A 74 -15.81 -24.01 -3.90
CA ILE A 74 -15.38 -23.67 -2.53
C ILE A 74 -16.00 -22.38 -2.01
N TYR A 75 -16.44 -21.45 -2.88
CA TYR A 75 -17.14 -20.23 -2.43
C TYR A 75 -18.44 -20.51 -1.66
N LYS A 76 -19.01 -21.72 -1.74
CA LYS A 76 -20.20 -22.13 -1.00
C LYS A 76 -19.92 -22.43 0.47
N PHE A 77 -18.66 -22.57 0.87
CA PHE A 77 -18.31 -22.76 2.27
C PHE A 77 -18.28 -21.43 3.00
N GLN A 78 -18.87 -21.39 4.20
CA GLN A 78 -19.00 -20.16 4.99
C GLN A 78 -17.65 -19.52 5.34
N GLN A 79 -16.59 -20.31 5.57
CA GLN A 79 -15.25 -19.78 5.82
C GLN A 79 -14.71 -18.99 4.64
N ILE A 80 -14.94 -19.46 3.41
CA ILE A 80 -14.52 -18.76 2.20
C ILE A 80 -15.35 -17.49 2.00
N GLN A 81 -16.66 -17.56 2.25
CA GLN A 81 -17.54 -16.38 2.18
C GLN A 81 -17.12 -15.31 3.18
N GLN A 82 -16.77 -15.70 4.41
CA GLN A 82 -16.28 -14.80 5.42
C GLN A 82 -14.97 -14.12 4.95
N MET A 83 -14.00 -14.90 4.49
CA MET A 83 -12.72 -14.35 3.99
C MET A 83 -12.94 -13.34 2.86
N LEU A 84 -13.75 -13.70 1.85
CA LEU A 84 -14.06 -12.79 0.74
C LEU A 84 -14.77 -11.52 1.21
N THR A 85 -15.69 -11.64 2.18
CA THR A 85 -16.38 -10.48 2.76
C THR A 85 -15.43 -9.56 3.52
N ASP A 86 -14.53 -10.12 4.34
CA ASP A 86 -13.56 -9.37 5.13
C ASP A 86 -12.51 -8.68 4.21
N MET A 87 -12.13 -9.33 3.12
CA MET A 87 -11.26 -8.76 2.08
C MET A 87 -11.93 -7.55 1.41
N GLU A 88 -13.19 -7.69 1.00
CA GLU A 88 -13.94 -6.62 0.34
C GLU A 88 -14.15 -5.41 1.26
N ILE A 89 -14.49 -5.62 2.54
CA ILE A 89 -14.60 -4.55 3.54
C ILE A 89 -13.29 -3.75 3.61
N LYS A 90 -12.15 -4.44 3.64
CA LYS A 90 -10.84 -3.78 3.67
C LYS A 90 -10.59 -2.96 2.40
N ILE A 91 -10.91 -3.51 1.22
CA ILE A 91 -10.74 -2.84 -0.08
C ILE A 91 -11.58 -1.56 -0.14
N VAL A 92 -12.87 -1.62 0.20
CA VAL A 92 -13.76 -0.46 0.23
C VAL A 92 -13.23 0.63 1.17
N ASN A 93 -12.76 0.26 2.36
CA ASN A 93 -12.18 1.22 3.30
C ASN A 93 -10.86 1.82 2.79
N MET A 94 -10.01 1.02 2.12
CA MET A 94 -8.79 1.51 1.48
C MET A 94 -9.09 2.52 0.39
N GLN A 95 -10.08 2.24 -0.49
CA GLN A 95 -10.55 3.15 -1.53
C GLN A 95 -11.04 4.47 -0.94
N ASN A 96 -11.91 4.41 0.07
CA ASN A 96 -12.46 5.60 0.72
C ASN A 96 -11.37 6.50 1.31
N LEU A 97 -10.37 5.91 2.00
CA LEU A 97 -9.26 6.67 2.57
C LEU A 97 -8.36 7.29 1.49
N LEU A 98 -8.06 6.53 0.44
CA LEU A 98 -7.23 7.02 -0.66
C LEU A 98 -7.91 8.17 -1.40
N TYR A 99 -9.17 8.00 -1.77
CA TYR A 99 -9.92 9.04 -2.49
C TYR A 99 -10.17 10.28 -1.63
N LYS A 100 -10.42 10.12 -0.32
CA LYS A 100 -10.48 11.25 0.60
C LYS A 100 -9.19 12.06 0.58
N CYS A 101 -8.03 11.40 0.71
CA CYS A 101 -6.74 12.09 0.70
C CYS A 101 -6.46 12.77 -0.65
N ALA A 102 -6.78 12.12 -1.76
CA ALA A 102 -6.63 12.69 -3.09
C ALA A 102 -7.49 13.95 -3.26
N TRP A 103 -8.77 13.87 -2.86
CA TRP A 103 -9.67 15.01 -2.89
C TRP A 103 -9.20 16.18 -2.02
N GLU A 104 -8.71 15.90 -0.80
CA GLU A 104 -8.14 16.91 0.09
C GLU A 104 -6.94 17.60 -0.56
N HIS A 105 -6.04 16.83 -1.19
CA HIS A 105 -4.89 17.36 -1.91
C HIS A 105 -5.30 18.28 -3.05
N ASP A 106 -6.24 17.87 -3.90
CA ASP A 106 -6.74 18.64 -5.04
C ASP A 106 -7.43 19.94 -4.62
N ASN A 107 -7.98 19.97 -3.40
CA ASN A 107 -8.60 21.16 -2.81
C ASN A 107 -7.65 21.98 -1.91
N ASN A 108 -6.34 21.76 -2.00
CA ASN A 108 -5.30 22.45 -1.20
C ASN A 108 -5.51 22.32 0.33
N ILE A 109 -6.13 21.22 0.78
CA ILE A 109 -6.25 20.89 2.20
C ILE A 109 -5.01 20.07 2.59
N SER A 110 -4.45 20.37 3.78
CA SER A 110 -3.26 19.64 4.25
C SER A 110 -3.56 18.17 4.49
N ILE A 111 -2.91 17.30 3.74
CA ILE A 111 -3.03 15.84 3.84
C ILE A 111 -2.03 15.20 4.82
N ARG A 112 -1.29 16.00 5.57
CA ARG A 112 -0.18 15.50 6.42
C ARG A 112 -0.61 14.44 7.43
N LEU A 113 -1.77 14.61 8.07
CA LEU A 113 -2.34 13.62 8.98
C LEU A 113 -2.94 12.46 8.19
N ASP A 114 -3.82 12.77 7.25
CA ASP A 114 -4.62 11.78 6.54
C ASP A 114 -3.77 10.87 5.66
N SER A 115 -2.72 11.38 5.00
CA SER A 115 -1.76 10.56 4.25
C SER A 115 -1.00 9.56 5.14
N ALA A 116 -0.66 9.95 6.38
CA ALA A 116 -0.01 9.05 7.32
C ALA A 116 -0.96 7.95 7.83
N LEU A 117 -2.22 8.30 8.10
CA LEU A 117 -3.26 7.35 8.51
C LEU A 117 -3.58 6.39 7.36
N ALA A 118 -3.79 6.94 6.15
CA ALA A 118 -4.07 6.17 4.95
C ALA A 118 -2.95 5.17 4.66
N LYS A 119 -1.70 5.63 4.61
CA LYS A 119 -0.54 4.78 4.34
C LYS A 119 -0.43 3.64 5.34
N ARG A 120 -0.59 3.92 6.63
CA ARG A 120 -0.53 2.90 7.67
C ARG A 120 -1.65 1.86 7.53
N TYR A 121 -2.88 2.33 7.30
CA TYR A 121 -4.04 1.44 7.17
C TYR A 121 -3.98 0.63 5.86
N ILE A 122 -3.82 1.31 4.72
CA ILE A 122 -3.90 0.71 3.39
C ILE A 122 -2.79 -0.33 3.20
N CYS A 123 -1.53 -0.02 3.51
CA CYS A 123 -0.45 -0.98 3.30
C CYS A 123 -0.57 -2.21 4.21
N LYS A 124 -1.10 -2.06 5.43
CA LYS A 124 -1.36 -3.19 6.31
C LYS A 124 -2.51 -4.05 5.78
N SER A 125 -3.65 -3.42 5.47
CA SER A 125 -4.85 -4.10 4.97
C SER A 125 -4.59 -4.80 3.63
N ALA A 126 -3.81 -4.20 2.73
CA ALA A 126 -3.43 -4.83 1.46
C ALA A 126 -2.65 -6.13 1.69
N THR A 127 -1.71 -6.15 2.64
CA THR A 127 -0.97 -7.39 2.97
C THR A 127 -1.91 -8.46 3.55
N GLU A 128 -2.88 -8.07 4.38
CA GLU A 128 -3.89 -8.99 4.92
C GLU A 128 -4.77 -9.56 3.81
N VAL A 129 -5.27 -8.72 2.89
CA VAL A 129 -6.07 -9.16 1.72
C VAL A 129 -5.26 -10.11 0.83
N CYS A 130 -4.01 -9.80 0.52
CA CYS A 130 -3.15 -10.68 -0.27
C CYS A 130 -2.86 -12.01 0.44
N SER A 131 -2.73 -12.00 1.77
CA SER A 131 -2.56 -13.21 2.59
C SER A 131 -3.81 -14.09 2.55
N ASP A 132 -4.99 -13.49 2.71
CA ASP A 132 -6.27 -14.19 2.65
C ASP A 132 -6.52 -14.77 1.24
N ALA A 133 -6.18 -14.02 0.19
CA ALA A 133 -6.22 -14.50 -1.18
C ALA A 133 -5.33 -15.74 -1.37
N MET A 134 -4.08 -15.69 -0.90
CA MET A 134 -3.16 -16.83 -0.96
C MET A 134 -3.71 -18.03 -0.18
N GLN A 135 -4.36 -17.81 0.95
CA GLN A 135 -5.01 -18.85 1.74
C GLN A 135 -6.17 -19.51 0.98
N ILE A 136 -6.99 -18.74 0.26
CA ILE A 136 -8.08 -19.27 -0.58
C ILE A 136 -7.53 -20.16 -1.70
N PHE A 137 -6.41 -19.81 -2.32
CA PHE A 137 -5.73 -20.64 -3.30
C PHE A 137 -5.15 -21.93 -2.70
N GLY A 138 -4.82 -21.93 -1.41
CA GLY A 138 -4.14 -23.04 -0.75
C GLY A 138 -2.70 -23.22 -1.27
N GLY A 139 -2.25 -24.45 -1.38
CA GLY A 139 -0.85 -24.75 -1.76
C GLY A 139 -0.39 -24.12 -3.07
N ILE A 140 -1.25 -24.04 -4.09
CA ILE A 140 -0.91 -23.42 -5.38
C ILE A 140 -0.68 -21.91 -5.25
N GLY A 141 -1.36 -21.24 -4.29
CA GLY A 141 -1.17 -19.82 -3.99
C GLY A 141 0.21 -19.48 -3.45
N TYR A 142 0.91 -20.45 -2.87
CA TYR A 142 2.26 -20.30 -2.36
C TYR A 142 3.33 -20.49 -3.44
N THR A 143 2.99 -21.12 -4.55
CA THR A 143 3.91 -21.36 -5.67
C THR A 143 4.00 -20.15 -6.60
N THR A 144 4.92 -20.22 -7.57
CA THR A 144 5.05 -19.21 -8.64
C THR A 144 4.06 -19.38 -9.79
N GLU A 145 3.21 -20.40 -9.75
CA GLU A 145 2.20 -20.69 -10.79
C GLU A 145 1.05 -19.68 -10.78
N THR A 146 0.82 -19.06 -9.62
CA THR A 146 -0.15 -17.96 -9.46
C THR A 146 0.55 -16.66 -9.08
N ARG A 147 -0.11 -15.52 -9.25
CA ARG A 147 0.42 -14.24 -8.77
C ARG A 147 0.18 -13.99 -7.28
N ALA A 148 -0.53 -14.88 -6.58
CA ALA A 148 -0.92 -14.67 -5.18
C ALA A 148 0.28 -14.49 -4.25
N SER A 149 1.30 -15.37 -4.34
CA SER A 149 2.54 -15.25 -3.54
C SER A 149 3.30 -13.96 -3.83
N ARG A 150 3.37 -13.53 -5.09
CA ARG A 150 4.01 -12.28 -5.50
C ARG A 150 3.24 -11.07 -4.98
N CYS A 151 1.90 -11.05 -5.13
CA CYS A 151 1.07 -9.97 -4.57
C CYS A 151 1.28 -9.84 -3.05
N TRP A 152 1.33 -10.95 -2.33
CA TRP A 152 1.60 -10.94 -0.89
C TRP A 152 2.99 -10.37 -0.57
N GLN A 153 4.03 -10.82 -1.26
CA GLN A 153 5.41 -10.37 -1.04
C GLN A 153 5.55 -8.88 -1.35
N ASP A 154 5.02 -8.42 -2.49
CA ASP A 154 5.10 -7.02 -2.90
C ASP A 154 4.29 -6.12 -1.95
N SER A 155 3.09 -6.53 -1.54
CA SER A 155 2.27 -5.78 -0.57
C SER A 155 2.98 -5.59 0.76
N ARG A 156 3.77 -6.58 1.20
CA ARG A 156 4.57 -6.49 2.43
C ARG A 156 5.68 -5.44 2.31
N GLY A 157 6.26 -5.29 1.11
CA GLY A 157 7.27 -4.26 0.81
C GLY A 157 6.75 -2.83 1.01
N TRP A 158 5.49 -2.58 0.67
CA TRP A 158 4.88 -1.25 0.84
C TRP A 158 4.74 -0.80 2.31
N GLN A 159 4.79 -1.69 3.27
CA GLN A 159 4.79 -1.31 4.68
C GLN A 159 6.10 -0.62 5.10
N PHE A 160 7.17 -0.78 4.33
CA PHE A 160 8.48 -0.16 4.59
C PHE A 160 8.75 1.07 3.73
N ALA A 161 8.24 1.09 2.49
CA ALA A 161 8.47 2.17 1.53
C ALA A 161 7.79 3.47 1.95
N GLY A 162 8.32 4.62 1.53
CA GLY A 162 7.78 5.95 1.80
C GLY A 162 7.66 6.31 3.29
N GLY A 163 8.47 5.65 4.11
CA GLY A 163 8.44 5.65 5.58
C GLY A 163 7.67 4.46 6.13
N THR A 164 8.26 3.80 7.13
CA THR A 164 7.66 2.60 7.74
C THR A 164 6.31 2.91 8.40
N ASN A 165 5.49 1.88 8.59
CA ASN A 165 4.23 2.02 9.31
C ASN A 165 4.41 2.61 10.71
N GLU A 166 5.56 2.39 11.36
CA GLU A 166 5.93 2.94 12.67
C GLU A 166 6.21 4.43 12.59
N VAL A 167 6.90 4.88 11.52
CA VAL A 167 7.11 6.32 11.25
C VAL A 167 5.77 7.03 11.02
N MET A 168 4.80 6.37 10.36
CA MET A 168 3.45 6.93 10.19
C MET A 168 2.75 7.16 11.53
N VAL A 169 2.90 6.25 12.50
CA VAL A 169 2.38 6.44 13.87
C VAL A 169 2.96 7.70 14.52
N HIS A 170 4.28 7.90 14.37
CA HIS A 170 4.95 9.07 14.93
C HIS A 170 4.46 10.39 14.31
N ILE A 171 4.26 10.41 12.99
CA ILE A 171 3.72 11.58 12.28
C ILE A 171 2.28 11.83 12.71
N ALA A 172 1.43 10.80 12.65
CA ALA A 172 0.01 10.89 12.96
C ALA A 172 -0.23 11.29 14.42
N GLY A 173 0.47 10.68 15.39
CA GLY A 173 0.30 10.95 16.81
C GLY A 173 0.48 12.42 17.15
N ARG A 174 1.52 13.08 16.60
CA ARG A 174 1.73 14.51 16.79
C ARG A 174 0.61 15.38 16.23
N GLN A 175 0.06 15.01 15.08
CA GLN A 175 -1.03 15.75 14.44
C GLN A 175 -2.37 15.53 15.17
N ILE A 176 -2.62 14.30 15.64
CA ILE A 176 -3.81 13.98 16.44
C ILE A 176 -3.86 14.83 17.71
N ILE A 177 -2.76 14.91 18.46
CA ILE A 177 -2.72 15.75 19.66
C ILE A 177 -3.03 17.23 19.32
N LYS A 178 -2.46 17.77 18.24
CA LYS A 178 -2.76 19.12 17.79
C LYS A 178 -4.23 19.31 17.38
N LYS A 179 -4.86 18.29 16.83
CA LYS A 179 -6.26 18.32 16.40
C LYS A 179 -7.23 18.44 17.59
N TYR A 180 -6.93 17.73 18.69
CA TYR A 180 -7.84 17.62 19.84
C TYR A 180 -7.47 18.50 21.03
N ASN A 181 -6.31 19.17 21.02
CA ASN A 181 -5.86 20.15 22.02
C ASN A 181 -5.95 21.60 21.49
N LYS A 182 -7.01 21.91 20.76
CA LYS A 182 -7.32 23.29 20.36
C LYS A 182 -8.06 24.04 21.46
#